data_e2e77faa6c455a380fc3d36c079cb2e1
#
_entry.id   e2e77faa6c455a380fc3d36c079cb2e1
#
_cell.length_a   1.000
_cell.length_b   1.000
_cell.length_c   1.000
_cell.angle_alpha   90.00
_cell.angle_beta   90.00
_cell.angle_gamma   90.00
#
_symmetry.space_group_name_H-M   'P 1'
#
loop_
_entity.id
_entity.type
_entity.pdbx_description
1 polymer ?
#
loop_
_entity_poly.entity_id
_entity_poly.type
_entity_poly.pdbx_seq_one_letter_code
_entity_poly.pdbx_strand_id
1 'polypeptide(L)'
;MPVTSKFVALKNYIPTGLPKETDFEIKTKEISLDTNNNILVSNSWISVDPYMRARMTERKNYKPPFNIGEEMEGYALGIVKESKDKNFKEGDIVFSNFGMRDCFVCKSNDLKKIEPINVPLQTYLGPLGMTGHTAYIGLFKHGELKPGQTILVSSAGGSVGSTVCQIAKNMGCKVIASTGSDEKVKWLKDDLKIDHAFNLSLIHISEPTRLLAI
;
A
#
# COMPACT_ATOMS: atom_id res chain seq x y z
N MET A 1 -9.33 -31.31 -2.06
CA MET A 1 -10.30 -31.27 -0.94
C MET A 1 -10.70 -29.81 -0.71
N PRO A 2 -11.92 -29.50 -0.23
CA PRO A 2 -12.29 -28.15 0.16
C PRO A 2 -11.38 -27.65 1.29
N VAL A 3 -11.09 -26.36 1.28
CA VAL A 3 -10.30 -25.65 2.29
C VAL A 3 -11.14 -24.48 2.80
N THR A 4 -11.15 -24.27 4.11
CA THR A 4 -11.87 -23.14 4.70
C THR A 4 -11.02 -21.87 4.56
N SER A 5 -11.52 -20.86 3.86
CA SER A 5 -10.94 -19.52 3.78
C SER A 5 -11.58 -18.60 4.80
N LYS A 6 -10.76 -17.89 5.57
CA LYS A 6 -11.18 -16.84 6.49
C LYS A 6 -10.88 -15.47 5.90
N PHE A 7 -11.86 -14.57 5.88
CA PHE A 7 -11.73 -13.26 5.26
C PHE A 7 -12.40 -12.14 6.08
N VAL A 8 -11.98 -10.91 5.79
CA VAL A 8 -12.57 -9.69 6.35
C VAL A 8 -13.60 -9.14 5.36
N ALA A 9 -14.78 -8.83 5.86
CA ALA A 9 -15.84 -8.15 5.13
C ALA A 9 -16.24 -6.84 5.82
N LEU A 10 -16.65 -5.86 5.01
CA LEU A 10 -17.24 -4.62 5.50
C LEU A 10 -18.72 -4.85 5.84
N LYS A 11 -19.15 -4.49 7.04
CA LYS A 11 -20.57 -4.66 7.47
C LYS A 11 -21.49 -3.60 6.87
N ASN A 12 -21.04 -2.34 6.87
CA ASN A 12 -21.77 -1.19 6.37
C ASN A 12 -20.81 -0.17 5.81
N TYR A 13 -21.27 0.69 4.90
CA TYR A 13 -20.47 1.82 4.45
C TYR A 13 -20.22 2.81 5.58
N ILE A 14 -19.05 3.42 5.55
CA ILE A 14 -18.56 4.39 6.54
C ILE A 14 -18.52 5.77 5.86
N PRO A 15 -19.59 6.57 5.92
CA PRO A 15 -19.67 7.82 5.16
C PRO A 15 -18.68 8.87 5.62
N THR A 16 -18.37 8.90 6.93
CA THR A 16 -17.48 9.89 7.56
C THR A 16 -16.61 9.26 8.64
N GLY A 17 -15.52 9.91 9.00
CA GLY A 17 -14.64 9.49 10.11
C GLY A 17 -13.68 8.37 9.72
N LEU A 18 -12.99 7.84 10.73
CA LEU A 18 -12.07 6.72 10.61
C LEU A 18 -12.82 5.39 10.80
N PRO A 19 -12.42 4.33 10.08
CA PRO A 19 -12.94 2.98 10.30
C PRO A 19 -12.67 2.50 11.74
N LYS A 20 -13.61 1.77 12.29
CA LYS A 20 -13.50 1.12 13.60
C LYS A 20 -13.55 -0.39 13.42
N GLU A 21 -13.02 -1.12 14.36
CA GLU A 21 -13.05 -2.58 14.35
C GLU A 21 -14.47 -3.16 14.19
N THR A 22 -15.45 -2.46 14.79
CA THR A 22 -16.87 -2.82 14.72
C THR A 22 -17.51 -2.69 13.33
N ASP A 23 -16.87 -1.98 12.41
CA ASP A 23 -17.35 -1.80 11.03
C ASP A 23 -17.05 -3.02 10.15
N PHE A 24 -16.24 -3.94 10.66
CA PHE A 24 -15.82 -5.15 9.95
C PHE A 24 -16.33 -6.40 10.62
N GLU A 25 -16.38 -7.48 9.85
CA GLU A 25 -16.64 -8.82 10.34
C GLU A 25 -15.66 -9.82 9.72
N ILE A 26 -15.34 -10.86 10.46
CA ILE A 26 -14.58 -11.99 9.97
C ILE A 26 -15.55 -13.09 9.60
N LYS A 27 -15.50 -13.53 8.35
CA LYS A 27 -16.33 -14.60 7.80
C LYS A 27 -15.47 -15.75 7.29
N THR A 28 -16.11 -16.89 7.08
CA THR A 28 -15.47 -18.06 6.48
C THR A 28 -16.28 -18.56 5.31
N LYS A 29 -15.60 -19.16 4.34
CA LYS A 29 -16.22 -19.90 3.23
C LYS A 29 -15.36 -21.10 2.84
N GLU A 30 -16.02 -22.14 2.33
CA GLU A 30 -15.32 -23.27 1.72
C GLU A 30 -14.91 -22.91 0.28
N ILE A 31 -13.64 -23.17 -0.04
CA ILE A 31 -13.06 -22.98 -1.37
C ILE A 31 -12.43 -24.28 -1.85
N SER A 32 -12.44 -24.50 -3.15
CA SER A 32 -11.81 -25.68 -3.77
C SER A 32 -11.32 -25.35 -5.16
N LEU A 33 -10.31 -26.09 -5.62
CA LEU A 33 -9.84 -26.00 -6.99
C LEU A 33 -10.89 -26.57 -7.95
N ASP A 34 -11.16 -25.83 -9.02
CA ASP A 34 -12.02 -26.24 -10.12
C ASP A 34 -11.32 -26.01 -11.47
N THR A 35 -12.06 -26.10 -12.58
CA THR A 35 -11.53 -25.85 -13.93
C THR A 35 -11.19 -24.39 -14.21
N ASN A 36 -11.85 -23.47 -13.51
CA ASN A 36 -11.67 -22.03 -13.67
C ASN A 36 -10.68 -21.46 -12.66
N ASN A 37 -10.70 -21.95 -11.40
CA ASN A 37 -9.85 -21.52 -10.30
C ASN A 37 -8.93 -22.68 -9.93
N ASN A 38 -7.77 -22.70 -10.55
CA ASN A 38 -6.88 -23.87 -10.58
C ASN A 38 -5.62 -23.70 -9.72
N ILE A 39 -5.50 -22.60 -8.99
CA ILE A 39 -4.37 -22.33 -8.10
C ILE A 39 -4.91 -21.96 -6.72
N LEU A 40 -4.47 -22.69 -5.68
CA LEU A 40 -4.71 -22.37 -4.28
C LEU A 40 -3.51 -21.62 -3.72
N VAL A 41 -3.75 -20.46 -3.13
CA VAL A 41 -2.73 -19.59 -2.54
C VAL A 41 -3.07 -19.33 -1.07
N SER A 42 -2.05 -19.37 -0.21
CA SER A 42 -2.12 -18.89 1.16
C SER A 42 -1.40 -17.55 1.28
N ASN A 43 -2.07 -16.52 1.79
CA ASN A 43 -1.47 -15.20 1.99
C ASN A 43 -0.48 -15.23 3.16
N SER A 44 0.68 -14.61 2.95
CA SER A 44 1.72 -14.41 3.96
C SER A 44 1.79 -12.96 4.43
N TRP A 45 1.51 -12.01 3.52
CA TRP A 45 1.54 -10.58 3.77
C TRP A 45 0.39 -9.90 3.06
N ILE A 46 -0.25 -8.96 3.75
CA ILE A 46 -1.38 -8.19 3.23
C ILE A 46 -1.06 -6.71 3.41
N SER A 47 -1.26 -5.91 2.36
CA SER A 47 -1.12 -4.46 2.42
C SER A 47 -2.41 -3.81 2.89
N VAL A 48 -2.28 -2.84 3.79
CA VAL A 48 -3.37 -1.95 4.20
C VAL A 48 -3.06 -0.56 3.66
N ASP A 49 -3.84 -0.13 2.68
CA ASP A 49 -3.55 1.07 1.91
C ASP A 49 -4.61 2.17 2.07
N PRO A 50 -4.23 3.45 2.04
CA PRO A 50 -5.17 4.57 2.20
C PRO A 50 -6.34 4.57 1.22
N TYR A 51 -6.17 4.08 -0.01
CA TYR A 51 -7.24 4.03 -1.01
C TYR A 51 -8.43 3.15 -0.56
N MET A 52 -8.20 2.19 0.32
CA MET A 52 -9.25 1.33 0.86
C MET A 52 -10.31 2.13 1.60
N ARG A 53 -9.91 3.24 2.27
CA ARG A 53 -10.85 4.11 2.98
C ARG A 53 -11.91 4.70 2.04
N ALA A 54 -11.51 5.14 0.86
CA ALA A 54 -12.44 5.68 -0.14
C ALA A 54 -13.43 4.61 -0.66
N ARG A 55 -13.00 3.35 -0.71
CA ARG A 55 -13.85 2.21 -1.11
C ARG A 55 -14.83 1.74 -0.03
N MET A 56 -14.69 2.24 1.20
CA MET A 56 -15.63 1.99 2.31
C MET A 56 -16.81 2.98 2.30
N THR A 57 -16.99 3.72 1.22
CA THR A 57 -18.11 4.65 1.01
C THR A 57 -18.86 4.29 -0.27
N GLU A 58 -20.13 4.68 -0.38
CA GLU A 58 -20.94 4.50 -1.60
C GLU A 58 -20.53 5.44 -2.75
N ARG A 59 -19.64 6.40 -2.49
CA ARG A 59 -19.24 7.39 -3.50
C ARG A 59 -18.46 6.75 -4.63
N LYS A 60 -18.82 7.08 -5.86
CA LYS A 60 -18.02 6.76 -7.05
C LYS A 60 -16.62 7.32 -6.90
N ASN A 61 -15.62 6.46 -7.08
CA ASN A 61 -14.21 6.80 -7.09
C ASN A 61 -13.53 6.08 -8.26
N TYR A 62 -12.24 6.28 -8.46
CA TYR A 62 -11.47 5.57 -9.50
C TYR A 62 -11.47 4.04 -9.33
N LYS A 63 -11.73 3.52 -8.12
CA LYS A 63 -12.08 2.12 -7.86
C LYS A 63 -13.49 2.04 -7.28
N PRO A 64 -14.27 1.01 -7.62
CA PRO A 64 -15.62 0.83 -7.07
C PRO A 64 -15.56 0.62 -5.54
N PRO A 65 -16.65 0.94 -4.82
CA PRO A 65 -16.80 0.58 -3.42
C PRO A 65 -16.60 -0.92 -3.17
N PHE A 66 -16.24 -1.28 -1.95
CA PHE A 66 -16.33 -2.68 -1.52
C PHE A 66 -17.79 -3.11 -1.44
N ASN A 67 -18.06 -4.35 -1.83
CA ASN A 67 -19.38 -4.94 -1.61
C ASN A 67 -19.55 -5.28 -0.11
N ILE A 68 -20.69 -4.92 0.45
CA ILE A 68 -21.01 -5.21 1.83
C ILE A 68 -21.14 -6.72 2.04
N GLY A 69 -20.50 -7.24 3.08
CA GLY A 69 -20.53 -8.65 3.44
C GLY A 69 -19.69 -9.59 2.56
N GLU A 70 -19.00 -9.06 1.54
CA GLU A 70 -18.09 -9.81 0.68
C GLU A 70 -16.62 -9.61 1.06
N GLU A 71 -15.73 -10.44 0.48
CA GLU A 71 -14.31 -10.34 0.72
C GLU A 71 -13.76 -9.00 0.26
N MET A 72 -13.11 -8.29 1.16
CA MET A 72 -12.39 -7.08 0.78
C MET A 72 -11.15 -7.44 -0.04
N GLU A 73 -10.91 -6.68 -1.09
CA GLU A 73 -9.71 -6.76 -1.90
C GLU A 73 -8.58 -5.94 -1.32
N GLY A 74 -7.37 -6.31 -1.65
CA GLY A 74 -6.15 -5.57 -1.31
C GLY A 74 -4.93 -6.30 -1.85
N TYR A 75 -3.82 -5.60 -1.94
CA TYR A 75 -2.58 -6.23 -2.37
C TYR A 75 -2.09 -7.22 -1.33
N ALA A 76 -1.61 -8.36 -1.80
CA ALA A 76 -1.08 -9.42 -0.96
C ALA A 76 0.08 -10.14 -1.62
N LEU A 77 0.94 -10.71 -0.78
CA LEU A 77 1.91 -11.73 -1.16
C LEU A 77 1.49 -13.04 -0.54
N GLY A 78 1.47 -14.07 -1.34
CA GLY A 78 1.11 -15.41 -0.90
C GLY A 78 2.06 -16.47 -1.44
N ILE A 79 1.87 -17.68 -0.94
CA ILE A 79 2.60 -18.86 -1.36
C ILE A 79 1.60 -19.83 -1.99
N VAL A 80 1.90 -20.30 -3.20
CA VAL A 80 1.11 -21.33 -3.87
C VAL A 80 1.16 -22.61 -3.03
N LYS A 81 0.00 -23.14 -2.67
CA LYS A 81 -0.16 -24.38 -1.92
C LYS A 81 -0.49 -25.57 -2.80
N GLU A 82 -1.27 -25.34 -3.86
CA GLU A 82 -1.62 -26.33 -4.86
C GLU A 82 -1.87 -25.63 -6.20
N SER A 83 -1.43 -26.24 -7.29
CA SER A 83 -1.63 -25.71 -8.64
C SER A 83 -1.88 -26.83 -9.64
N LYS A 84 -2.88 -26.61 -10.51
CA LYS A 84 -3.11 -27.38 -11.75
C LYS A 84 -2.65 -26.61 -12.98
N ASP A 85 -2.11 -25.39 -12.82
CA ASP A 85 -1.57 -24.59 -13.91
C ASP A 85 -0.08 -24.88 -14.08
N LYS A 86 0.36 -25.09 -15.33
CA LYS A 86 1.74 -25.45 -15.68
C LYS A 86 2.80 -24.38 -15.34
N ASN A 87 2.36 -23.11 -15.20
CA ASN A 87 3.27 -21.99 -14.94
C ASN A 87 3.52 -21.76 -13.44
N PHE A 88 2.73 -22.40 -12.58
CA PHE A 88 2.81 -22.25 -11.13
C PHE A 88 2.97 -23.61 -10.46
N LYS A 89 3.83 -23.66 -9.46
CA LYS A 89 4.08 -24.86 -8.64
C LYS A 89 3.97 -24.50 -7.16
N GLU A 90 3.76 -25.52 -6.33
CA GLU A 90 3.81 -25.39 -4.88
C GLU A 90 5.11 -24.70 -4.43
N GLY A 91 5.00 -23.77 -3.49
CA GLY A 91 6.11 -22.98 -2.99
C GLY A 91 6.39 -21.69 -3.79
N ASP A 92 5.81 -21.50 -4.97
CA ASP A 92 5.98 -20.24 -5.70
C ASP A 92 5.42 -19.06 -4.91
N ILE A 93 6.17 -17.97 -4.89
CA ILE A 93 5.75 -16.71 -4.26
C ILE A 93 5.00 -15.90 -5.31
N VAL A 94 3.82 -15.41 -4.93
CA VAL A 94 2.94 -14.68 -5.84
C VAL A 94 2.43 -13.39 -5.23
N PHE A 95 2.31 -12.37 -6.07
CA PHE A 95 1.59 -11.13 -5.80
C PHE A 95 0.18 -11.23 -6.36
N SER A 96 -0.79 -10.73 -5.61
CA SER A 96 -2.21 -10.72 -6.00
C SER A 96 -2.96 -9.50 -5.47
N ASN A 97 -4.23 -9.36 -5.87
CA ASN A 97 -5.16 -8.39 -5.29
C ASN A 97 -6.18 -9.08 -4.33
N PHE A 98 -5.90 -10.31 -3.92
CA PHE A 98 -6.74 -11.10 -3.02
C PHE A 98 -6.30 -10.97 -1.55
N GLY A 99 -6.10 -9.73 -1.10
CA GLY A 99 -5.84 -9.44 0.31
C GLY A 99 -7.07 -9.59 1.20
N MET A 100 -6.91 -9.31 2.47
CA MET A 100 -7.93 -9.38 3.52
C MET A 100 -8.54 -10.78 3.70
N ARG A 101 -7.77 -11.82 3.37
CA ARG A 101 -8.09 -13.25 3.60
C ARG A 101 -6.83 -14.07 3.81
N ASP A 102 -6.96 -15.23 4.45
CA ASP A 102 -5.84 -16.12 4.70
C ASP A 102 -5.48 -16.99 3.48
N CYS A 103 -6.48 -17.44 2.72
CA CYS A 103 -6.25 -18.21 1.49
C CYS A 103 -7.36 -17.96 0.46
N PHE A 104 -7.06 -18.30 -0.79
CA PHE A 104 -7.99 -18.15 -1.90
C PHE A 104 -7.65 -19.10 -3.04
N VAL A 105 -8.61 -19.31 -3.94
CA VAL A 105 -8.42 -19.96 -5.24
C VAL A 105 -8.63 -18.96 -6.37
N CYS A 106 -7.82 -19.06 -7.42
CA CYS A 106 -7.85 -18.10 -8.52
C CYS A 106 -7.32 -18.71 -9.82
N LYS A 107 -7.39 -17.92 -10.91
CA LYS A 107 -6.75 -18.21 -12.19
C LYS A 107 -5.30 -17.75 -12.19
N SER A 108 -4.49 -18.33 -13.04
CA SER A 108 -3.10 -17.91 -13.24
C SER A 108 -2.95 -16.44 -13.65
N ASN A 109 -3.90 -15.91 -14.42
CA ASN A 109 -3.87 -14.49 -14.86
C ASN A 109 -4.10 -13.49 -13.72
N ASP A 110 -4.62 -13.94 -12.59
CA ASP A 110 -4.84 -13.10 -11.41
C ASP A 110 -3.58 -12.98 -10.53
N LEU A 111 -2.55 -13.72 -10.87
CA LEU A 111 -1.31 -13.81 -10.11
C LEU A 111 -0.12 -13.26 -10.90
N LYS A 112 0.77 -12.60 -10.18
CA LYS A 112 2.12 -12.28 -10.67
C LYS A 112 3.14 -13.05 -9.84
N LYS A 113 3.88 -13.94 -10.48
CA LYS A 113 4.98 -14.65 -9.84
C LYS A 113 6.09 -13.67 -9.44
N ILE A 114 6.59 -13.81 -8.23
CA ILE A 114 7.69 -13.02 -7.69
C ILE A 114 8.94 -13.94 -7.66
N GLU A 115 9.98 -13.47 -8.29
CA GLU A 115 11.32 -14.02 -8.11
C GLU A 115 12.00 -13.19 -7.01
N PRO A 116 12.14 -13.75 -5.80
CA PRO A 116 12.67 -12.97 -4.69
C PRO A 116 14.15 -12.65 -4.92
N ILE A 117 14.50 -11.39 -4.74
CA ILE A 117 15.88 -10.93 -4.60
C ILE A 117 16.24 -10.89 -3.10
N ASN A 118 17.48 -10.62 -2.77
CA ASN A 118 17.95 -10.62 -1.38
C ASN A 118 17.42 -9.41 -0.57
N VAL A 119 16.09 -9.32 -0.44
CA VAL A 119 15.37 -8.34 0.39
C VAL A 119 14.18 -9.01 1.07
N PRO A 120 13.67 -8.48 2.18
CA PRO A 120 12.47 -8.98 2.83
C PRO A 120 11.27 -8.97 1.87
N LEU A 121 10.45 -10.03 1.87
CA LEU A 121 9.33 -10.19 0.93
C LEU A 121 8.32 -9.04 0.99
N GLN A 122 8.03 -8.50 2.17
CA GLN A 122 7.10 -7.38 2.33
C GLN A 122 7.53 -6.12 1.56
N THR A 123 8.80 -6.02 1.15
CA THR A 123 9.31 -4.93 0.31
C THR A 123 8.55 -4.85 -1.04
N TYR A 124 8.04 -5.98 -1.53
CA TYR A 124 7.24 -6.03 -2.77
C TYR A 124 5.84 -5.44 -2.61
N LEU A 125 5.36 -5.22 -1.38
CA LEU A 125 4.13 -4.46 -1.11
C LEU A 125 4.40 -2.97 -0.86
N GLY A 126 5.66 -2.58 -0.70
CA GLY A 126 6.12 -1.22 -0.44
C GLY A 126 7.01 -0.66 -1.56
N PRO A 127 8.32 -0.44 -1.28
CA PRO A 127 9.25 0.19 -2.24
C PRO A 127 9.42 -0.54 -3.57
N LEU A 128 9.29 -1.85 -3.62
CA LEU A 128 9.28 -2.64 -4.87
C LEU A 128 7.86 -2.88 -5.41
N GLY A 129 6.85 -2.31 -4.78
CA GLY A 129 5.44 -2.39 -5.16
C GLY A 129 4.85 -1.04 -5.58
N MET A 130 3.57 -0.85 -5.27
CA MET A 130 2.77 0.29 -5.71
C MET A 130 3.33 1.64 -5.22
N THR A 131 3.79 1.72 -3.97
CA THR A 131 4.31 2.97 -3.40
C THR A 131 5.64 3.39 -4.03
N GLY A 132 6.53 2.44 -4.31
CA GLY A 132 7.78 2.70 -5.01
C GLY A 132 7.58 3.06 -6.48
N HIS A 133 6.67 2.38 -7.18
CA HIS A 133 6.29 2.76 -8.55
C HIS A 133 5.73 4.18 -8.61
N THR A 134 4.88 4.55 -7.64
CA THR A 134 4.33 5.91 -7.54
C THR A 134 5.45 6.94 -7.33
N ALA A 135 6.38 6.66 -6.42
CA ALA A 135 7.53 7.52 -6.18
C ALA A 135 8.39 7.68 -7.42
N TYR A 136 8.71 6.57 -8.09
CA TYR A 136 9.55 6.57 -9.30
C TYR A 136 8.91 7.34 -10.45
N ILE A 137 7.64 7.05 -10.77
CA ILE A 137 6.91 7.72 -11.84
C ILE A 137 6.76 9.22 -11.53
N GLY A 138 6.44 9.57 -10.29
CA GLY A 138 6.34 10.95 -9.83
C GLY A 138 7.64 11.72 -10.03
N LEU A 139 8.76 11.13 -9.62
CA LEU A 139 10.06 11.77 -9.72
C LEU A 139 10.57 11.89 -11.15
N PHE A 140 10.51 10.83 -11.93
CA PHE A 140 11.21 10.76 -13.21
C PHE A 140 10.33 11.07 -14.41
N LYS A 141 9.07 10.63 -14.42
CA LYS A 141 8.17 10.85 -15.55
C LYS A 141 7.46 12.20 -15.50
N HIS A 142 7.07 12.65 -14.29
CA HIS A 142 6.33 13.89 -14.11
C HIS A 142 7.20 15.03 -13.58
N GLY A 143 8.07 14.74 -12.61
CA GLY A 143 8.95 15.73 -11.99
C GLY A 143 10.26 15.96 -12.75
N GLU A 144 10.61 15.07 -13.67
CA GLU A 144 11.85 15.13 -14.46
C GLU A 144 13.09 15.43 -13.61
N LEU A 145 13.15 14.82 -12.42
CA LEU A 145 14.19 15.07 -11.42
C LEU A 145 15.57 14.79 -11.99
N LYS A 146 16.47 15.77 -11.82
CA LYS A 146 17.88 15.68 -12.23
C LYS A 146 18.81 15.73 -11.01
N PRO A 147 19.97 15.07 -11.07
CA PRO A 147 20.98 15.15 -10.02
C PRO A 147 21.33 16.59 -9.63
N GLY A 148 21.54 16.82 -8.33
CA GLY A 148 21.92 18.11 -7.76
C GLY A 148 20.80 19.14 -7.59
N GLN A 149 19.57 18.83 -8.01
CA GLN A 149 18.43 19.71 -7.78
C GLN A 149 18.00 19.75 -6.31
N THR A 150 17.22 20.77 -5.96
CA THR A 150 16.51 20.83 -4.66
C THR A 150 15.07 20.40 -4.87
N ILE A 151 14.58 19.45 -4.04
CA ILE A 151 13.21 18.95 -4.07
C ILE A 151 12.51 19.19 -2.74
N LEU A 152 11.24 19.63 -2.79
CA LEU A 152 10.36 19.67 -1.64
C LEU A 152 9.41 18.47 -1.69
N VAL A 153 9.41 17.66 -0.63
CA VAL A 153 8.57 16.46 -0.50
C VAL A 153 7.54 16.67 0.61
N SER A 154 6.28 16.70 0.25
CA SER A 154 5.17 16.71 1.21
C SER A 154 4.86 15.30 1.70
N SER A 155 4.29 15.18 2.91
CA SER A 155 3.99 13.88 3.54
C SER A 155 5.18 12.92 3.52
N ALA A 156 6.38 13.47 3.69
CA ALA A 156 7.64 12.75 3.55
C ALA A 156 7.81 11.58 4.53
N GLY A 157 7.10 11.59 5.66
CA GLY A 157 7.06 10.47 6.61
C GLY A 157 6.08 9.35 6.25
N GLY A 158 5.48 9.38 5.04
CA GLY A 158 4.62 8.30 4.52
C GLY A 158 5.37 7.37 3.57
N SER A 159 4.75 6.25 3.17
CA SER A 159 5.38 5.23 2.32
C SER A 159 5.91 5.78 0.98
N VAL A 160 5.11 6.58 0.26
CA VAL A 160 5.55 7.18 -1.00
C VAL A 160 6.60 8.27 -0.74
N GLY A 161 6.30 9.20 0.20
CA GLY A 161 7.17 10.33 0.47
C GLY A 161 8.57 9.93 0.96
N SER A 162 8.67 8.94 1.85
CA SER A 162 9.98 8.45 2.32
C SER A 162 10.79 7.76 1.21
N THR A 163 10.11 7.07 0.30
CA THR A 163 10.75 6.48 -0.88
C THR A 163 11.25 7.58 -1.83
N VAL A 164 10.43 8.61 -2.08
CA VAL A 164 10.82 9.80 -2.87
C VAL A 164 12.07 10.46 -2.28
N CYS A 165 12.08 10.70 -0.96
CA CYS A 165 13.21 11.31 -0.27
C CYS A 165 14.51 10.51 -0.46
N GLN A 166 14.45 9.19 -0.29
CA GLN A 166 15.62 8.32 -0.41
C GLN A 166 16.15 8.27 -1.86
N ILE A 167 15.25 8.14 -2.85
CA ILE A 167 15.64 8.15 -4.27
C ILE A 167 16.32 9.49 -4.60
N ALA A 168 15.70 10.63 -4.26
CA ALA A 168 16.23 11.94 -4.54
C ALA A 168 17.60 12.15 -3.86
N LYS A 169 17.75 11.72 -2.62
CA LYS A 169 19.03 11.80 -1.91
C LYS A 169 20.11 10.95 -2.57
N ASN A 170 19.79 9.74 -2.98
CA ASN A 170 20.74 8.86 -3.70
C ASN A 170 21.14 9.43 -5.06
N MET A 171 20.36 10.33 -5.65
CA MET A 171 20.70 11.09 -6.86
C MET A 171 21.54 12.34 -6.56
N GLY A 172 21.93 12.59 -5.31
CA GLY A 172 22.66 13.80 -4.92
C GLY A 172 21.81 15.07 -4.88
N CYS A 173 20.47 14.94 -4.81
CA CYS A 173 19.58 16.08 -4.66
C CYS A 173 19.56 16.57 -3.21
N LYS A 174 19.31 17.88 -3.03
CA LYS A 174 18.99 18.45 -1.72
C LYS A 174 17.52 18.21 -1.43
N VAL A 175 17.21 17.54 -0.30
CA VAL A 175 15.83 17.16 0.04
C VAL A 175 15.30 18.00 1.20
N ILE A 176 14.20 18.69 0.96
CA ILE A 176 13.41 19.40 1.96
C ILE A 176 12.12 18.61 2.16
N ALA A 177 11.85 18.17 3.38
CA ALA A 177 10.76 17.26 3.70
C ALA A 177 9.76 17.89 4.69
N SER A 178 8.46 17.78 4.42
CA SER A 178 7.43 18.13 5.39
C SER A 178 6.64 16.90 5.84
N THR A 179 6.29 16.86 7.12
CA THR A 179 5.49 15.76 7.70
C THR A 179 4.59 16.30 8.83
N GLY A 180 3.71 15.47 9.37
CA GLY A 180 2.67 15.89 10.32
C GLY A 180 3.00 15.65 11.79
N SER A 181 4.23 15.21 12.16
CA SER A 181 4.62 15.03 13.55
C SER A 181 6.13 15.19 13.77
N ASP A 182 6.52 15.58 14.97
CA ASP A 182 7.93 15.76 15.33
C ASP A 182 8.69 14.43 15.37
N GLU A 183 8.03 13.34 15.74
CA GLU A 183 8.59 11.99 15.68
C GLU A 183 9.03 11.63 14.26
N LYS A 184 8.17 11.88 13.26
CA LYS A 184 8.50 11.66 11.85
C LYS A 184 9.58 12.61 11.35
N VAL A 185 9.63 13.86 11.83
CA VAL A 185 10.71 14.79 11.52
C VAL A 185 12.05 14.24 12.02
N LYS A 186 12.09 13.75 13.27
CA LYS A 186 13.26 13.14 13.86
C LYS A 186 13.70 11.91 13.05
N TRP A 187 12.79 10.99 12.74
CA TRP A 187 13.08 9.81 11.91
C TRP A 187 13.66 10.16 10.53
N LEU A 188 13.07 11.15 9.83
CA LEU A 188 13.57 11.61 8.54
C LEU A 188 15.00 12.13 8.62
N LYS A 189 15.35 12.87 9.70
CA LYS A 189 16.69 13.42 9.91
C LYS A 189 17.69 12.37 10.40
N ASP A 190 17.31 11.59 11.40
CA ASP A 190 18.22 10.72 12.11
C ASP A 190 18.47 9.40 11.38
N ASP A 191 17.44 8.80 10.80
CA ASP A 191 17.51 7.51 10.10
C ASP A 191 17.75 7.67 8.61
N LEU A 192 16.93 8.50 7.93
CA LEU A 192 17.02 8.70 6.48
C LEU A 192 18.01 9.79 6.08
N LYS A 193 18.61 10.50 7.04
CA LYS A 193 19.61 11.55 6.80
C LYS A 193 19.14 12.63 5.82
N ILE A 194 17.88 13.00 5.90
CA ILE A 194 17.29 14.05 5.05
C ILE A 194 17.83 15.42 5.47
N ASP A 195 18.19 16.25 4.48
CA ASP A 195 18.91 17.51 4.70
C ASP A 195 18.11 18.50 5.55
N HIS A 196 16.83 18.66 5.23
CA HIS A 196 15.89 19.51 5.98
C HIS A 196 14.56 18.81 6.15
N ALA A 197 14.05 18.70 7.37
CA ALA A 197 12.70 18.22 7.64
C ALA A 197 12.02 19.09 8.70
N PHE A 198 10.72 19.35 8.52
CA PHE A 198 9.93 20.18 9.44
C PHE A 198 8.52 19.61 9.60
N ASN A 199 7.90 19.97 10.74
CA ASN A 199 6.55 19.59 11.05
C ASN A 199 5.57 20.62 10.49
N LEU A 200 4.81 20.24 9.46
CA LEU A 200 3.85 21.11 8.78
C LEU A 200 2.69 21.54 9.69
N SER A 201 2.30 20.72 10.68
CA SER A 201 1.22 21.04 11.61
C SER A 201 1.53 22.24 12.50
N LEU A 202 2.80 22.60 12.66
CA LEU A 202 3.24 23.73 13.48
C LEU A 202 3.36 25.05 12.71
N ILE A 203 3.37 25.03 11.37
CA ILE A 203 3.54 26.24 10.56
C ILE A 203 2.37 27.21 10.77
N HIS A 204 1.15 26.71 10.91
CA HIS A 204 -0.04 27.56 11.13
C HIS A 204 -0.16 28.10 12.55
N ILE A 205 0.63 27.59 13.50
CA ILE A 205 0.64 28.09 14.90
C ILE A 205 1.55 29.31 15.03
N SER A 206 2.51 29.48 14.15
CA SER A 206 3.51 30.57 14.20
C SER A 206 3.16 31.78 13.32
N GLU A 207 2.13 31.70 12.49
CA GLU A 207 1.63 32.89 11.77
C GLU A 207 0.63 33.63 12.64
N PRO A 208 1.01 34.80 13.23
CA PRO A 208 0.01 35.70 13.78
C PRO A 208 -0.88 36.18 12.63
N THR A 209 -2.15 36.25 12.90
CA THR A 209 -3.29 36.69 12.09
C THR A 209 -3.08 38.09 11.41
N ARG A 210 -1.98 38.27 10.66
CA ARG A 210 -1.65 39.53 9.97
C ARG A 210 -2.13 39.61 8.53
N LEU A 211 -2.71 38.52 7.99
CA LEU A 211 -3.21 38.49 6.61
C LEU A 211 -4.69 38.82 6.46
N LEU A 212 -5.37 39.27 7.51
CA LEU A 212 -6.77 39.74 7.45
C LEU A 212 -6.93 41.25 7.54
N ALA A 213 -5.89 42.02 7.27
CA ALA A 213 -5.95 43.49 7.28
C ALA A 213 -5.33 44.07 6.01
N ILE A 214 -5.83 43.65 4.84
CA ILE A 214 -5.74 44.43 3.59
C ILE A 214 -7.05 44.21 2.82
#